data_10cbe6f3938e089409c49e3d5592a250
#
_entry.id   10cbe6f3938e089409c49e3d5592a250
#
_cell.length_a   1.000
_cell.length_b   1.000
_cell.length_c   1.000
_cell.angle_alpha   90.00
_cell.angle_beta   90.00
_cell.angle_gamma   90.00
#
_symmetry.space_group_name_H-M   'P 1'
#
loop_
_entity.id
_entity.type
_entity.pdbx_description
1 polymer ?
#
loop_
_entity_poly.entity_id
_entity_poly.type
_entity_poly.pdbx_seq_one_letter_code
_entity_poly.pdbx_strand_id
1 'polypeptide(L)'
;SGPLPTGGHIEQSDGTSWMAMYCLNMLAMALELASEDSAYEDVASKFWEHFTQIAYAMNNRGDDGVSLWNEEDGFFYDVLHVPNQGEIPMKTRSMVGLIPLYAVDTLEPELLKRLPNFKRRLDWFIANRPGYTRNQACMFTPGMGERRLMSIVDGDKLRRMLRYMLDENEFLSPF
;
A
#
# COMPACT_ATOMS: atom_id res chain seq x y z
N SER A 1 11.39 -12.33 -4.96
CA SER A 1 12.06 -13.65 -4.87
C SER A 1 12.82 -13.90 -6.16
N GLY A 2 13.93 -14.68 -6.08
CA GLY A 2 14.66 -15.11 -7.26
C GLY A 2 13.81 -16.03 -8.15
N PRO A 3 14.21 -16.25 -9.42
CA PRO A 3 13.47 -17.13 -10.32
C PRO A 3 13.45 -18.56 -9.75
N LEU A 4 12.30 -19.21 -9.86
CA LEU A 4 12.17 -20.61 -9.49
C LEU A 4 12.92 -21.50 -10.52
N PRO A 5 13.35 -22.73 -10.12
CA PRO A 5 14.02 -23.65 -11.04
C PRO A 5 13.21 -23.95 -12.32
N THR A 6 11.89 -23.78 -12.26
CA THR A 6 10.95 -23.95 -13.38
C THR A 6 10.81 -22.72 -14.26
N GLY A 7 11.54 -21.62 -13.99
CA GLY A 7 11.44 -20.34 -14.67
C GLY A 7 10.29 -19.44 -14.20
N GLY A 8 9.49 -19.88 -13.23
CA GLY A 8 8.45 -19.06 -12.63
C GLY A 8 9.00 -18.11 -11.56
N HIS A 9 8.14 -17.21 -11.05
CA HIS A 9 8.45 -16.34 -9.92
C HIS A 9 7.23 -16.16 -9.01
N ILE A 10 7.48 -15.70 -7.78
CA ILE A 10 6.43 -15.41 -6.80
C ILE A 10 6.39 -13.90 -6.56
N GLU A 11 5.24 -13.31 -6.74
CA GLU A 11 4.92 -11.98 -6.22
C GLU A 11 4.47 -12.11 -4.77
N GLN A 12 5.25 -11.51 -3.87
CA GLN A 12 5.06 -11.63 -2.43
C GLN A 12 4.26 -10.45 -1.88
N SER A 13 3.19 -10.74 -1.17
CA SER A 13 2.36 -9.71 -0.55
C SER A 13 3.08 -9.03 0.62
N ASP A 14 3.82 -9.78 1.42
CA ASP A 14 4.60 -9.23 2.53
C ASP A 14 5.79 -8.39 2.05
N GLY A 15 6.61 -8.91 1.16
CA GLY A 15 7.77 -8.19 0.63
C GLY A 15 7.39 -6.86 -0.01
N THR A 16 6.30 -6.84 -0.79
CA THR A 16 5.77 -5.63 -1.41
C THR A 16 5.21 -4.66 -0.36
N SER A 17 4.55 -5.18 0.67
CA SER A 17 4.02 -4.37 1.78
C SER A 17 5.13 -3.72 2.62
N TRP A 18 6.21 -4.46 2.90
CA TRP A 18 7.39 -3.92 3.58
C TRP A 18 8.01 -2.78 2.79
N MET A 19 8.09 -2.89 1.47
CA MET A 19 8.59 -1.80 0.63
C MET A 19 7.69 -0.57 0.69
N ALA A 20 6.36 -0.76 0.73
CA ALA A 20 5.42 0.34 0.93
C ALA A 20 5.60 1.02 2.30
N MET A 21 5.75 0.23 3.37
CA MET A 21 6.01 0.75 4.72
C MET A 21 7.34 1.54 4.76
N TYR A 22 8.40 1.03 4.14
CA TYR A 22 9.67 1.77 4.04
C TYR A 22 9.52 3.09 3.28
N CYS A 23 8.71 3.11 2.21
CA CYS A 23 8.42 4.37 1.51
C CYS A 23 7.74 5.38 2.43
N LEU A 24 6.79 4.95 3.28
CA LEU A 24 6.15 5.84 4.26
C LEU A 24 7.13 6.33 5.32
N ASN A 25 7.98 5.47 5.86
CA ASN A 25 9.01 5.86 6.82
C ASN A 25 10.01 6.86 6.21
N MET A 26 10.46 6.62 4.98
CA MET A 26 11.34 7.54 4.26
C MET A 26 10.64 8.85 3.91
N LEU A 27 9.35 8.80 3.61
CA LEU A 27 8.53 9.99 3.42
C LEU A 27 8.48 10.82 4.70
N ALA A 28 8.17 10.20 5.84
CA ALA A 28 8.11 10.88 7.13
C ALA A 28 9.45 11.57 7.47
N MET A 29 10.58 10.88 7.29
CA MET A 29 11.91 11.46 7.47
C MET A 29 12.18 12.62 6.51
N ALA A 30 11.83 12.47 5.24
CA ALA A 30 12.04 13.52 4.24
C ALA A 30 11.17 14.76 4.52
N LEU A 31 9.95 14.58 5.01
CA LEU A 31 9.05 15.68 5.39
C LEU A 31 9.58 16.44 6.62
N GLU A 32 10.15 15.74 7.59
CA GLU A 32 10.79 16.37 8.74
C GLU A 32 12.00 17.20 8.30
N LEU A 33 12.88 16.63 7.49
CA LEU A 33 14.05 17.35 6.94
C LEU A 33 13.64 18.52 6.05
N ALA A 34 12.56 18.39 5.29
CA ALA A 34 12.03 19.46 4.43
C ALA A 34 11.56 20.68 5.23
N SER A 35 11.27 20.53 6.53
CA SER A 35 10.93 21.64 7.40
C SER A 35 12.13 22.58 7.65
N GLU A 36 13.34 22.09 7.50
CA GLU A 36 14.60 22.83 7.65
C GLU A 36 15.24 23.19 6.30
N ASP A 37 15.16 22.27 5.32
CA ASP A 37 15.71 22.43 3.98
C ASP A 37 14.71 21.99 2.91
N SER A 38 14.21 22.95 2.14
CA SER A 38 13.21 22.71 1.08
C SER A 38 13.67 21.76 -0.03
N ALA A 39 14.96 21.47 -0.18
CA ALA A 39 15.46 20.49 -1.13
C ALA A 39 14.89 19.08 -0.84
N TYR A 40 14.56 18.78 0.41
CA TYR A 40 13.95 17.49 0.78
C TYR A 40 12.48 17.36 0.40
N GLU A 41 11.77 18.43 -0.01
CA GLU A 41 10.42 18.32 -0.55
C GLU A 41 10.37 17.44 -1.83
N ASP A 42 11.43 17.47 -2.64
CA ASP A 42 11.56 16.61 -3.82
C ASP A 42 11.73 15.15 -3.45
N VAL A 43 12.51 14.89 -2.40
CA VAL A 43 12.73 13.53 -1.86
C VAL A 43 11.43 12.98 -1.27
N ALA A 44 10.70 13.80 -0.50
CA ALA A 44 9.39 13.44 0.04
C ALA A 44 8.40 13.09 -1.09
N SER A 45 8.36 13.90 -2.15
CA SER A 45 7.50 13.65 -3.31
C SER A 45 7.79 12.30 -3.96
N LYS A 46 9.07 11.92 -4.10
CA LYS A 46 9.47 10.63 -4.65
C LYS A 46 8.98 9.46 -3.83
N PHE A 47 9.18 9.50 -2.51
CA PHE A 47 8.75 8.40 -1.64
C PHE A 47 7.23 8.28 -1.58
N TRP A 48 6.51 9.40 -1.61
CA TRP A 48 5.06 9.40 -1.72
C TRP A 48 4.59 8.76 -3.05
N GLU A 49 5.21 9.12 -4.18
CA GLU A 49 4.89 8.53 -5.48
C GLU A 49 5.18 7.03 -5.51
N HIS A 50 6.32 6.58 -4.95
CA HIS A 50 6.66 5.16 -4.86
C HIS A 50 5.64 4.39 -4.02
N PHE A 51 5.27 4.92 -2.85
CA PHE A 51 4.21 4.33 -2.03
C PHE A 51 2.90 4.19 -2.83
N THR A 52 2.51 5.26 -3.53
CA THR A 52 1.29 5.29 -4.34
C THR A 52 1.30 4.22 -5.44
N GLN A 53 2.44 4.04 -6.12
CA GLN A 53 2.60 3.02 -7.14
C GLN A 53 2.52 1.60 -6.56
N ILE A 54 3.17 1.36 -5.41
CA ILE A 54 3.12 0.06 -4.73
C ILE A 54 1.69 -0.24 -4.28
N ALA A 55 1.02 0.71 -3.64
CA ALA A 55 -0.36 0.55 -3.19
C ALA A 55 -1.31 0.26 -4.37
N TYR A 56 -1.08 0.92 -5.51
CA TYR A 56 -1.82 0.63 -6.74
C TYR A 56 -1.59 -0.80 -7.22
N ALA A 57 -0.33 -1.23 -7.34
CA ALA A 57 0.02 -2.56 -7.81
C ALA A 57 -0.56 -3.67 -6.93
N MET A 58 -0.58 -3.47 -5.62
CA MET A 58 -1.15 -4.45 -4.68
C MET A 58 -2.67 -4.59 -4.77
N ASN A 59 -3.36 -3.53 -5.15
CA ASN A 59 -4.83 -3.47 -5.16
C ASN A 59 -5.46 -3.64 -6.54
N ASN A 60 -4.67 -3.52 -7.60
CA ASN A 60 -5.19 -3.57 -8.95
C ASN A 60 -4.56 -4.74 -9.71
N ARG A 61 -5.35 -5.34 -10.55
CA ARG A 61 -4.84 -6.22 -11.58
C ARG A 61 -4.05 -5.37 -12.56
N GLY A 62 -2.75 -5.67 -12.71
CA GLY A 62 -1.95 -5.12 -13.79
C GLY A 62 -2.53 -5.49 -15.16
N ASP A 63 -1.88 -5.07 -16.23
CA ASP A 63 -2.26 -5.48 -17.59
C ASP A 63 -2.28 -7.03 -17.74
N ASP A 64 -1.55 -7.73 -16.87
CA ASP A 64 -1.43 -9.20 -16.81
C ASP A 64 -2.49 -9.88 -15.92
N GLY A 65 -3.36 -9.15 -15.25
CA GLY A 65 -4.61 -9.70 -14.73
C GLY A 65 -4.67 -10.07 -13.25
N VAL A 66 -3.60 -10.08 -12.44
CA VAL A 66 -3.62 -10.50 -11.04
C VAL A 66 -3.28 -9.36 -10.08
N SER A 67 -4.10 -9.22 -9.04
CA SER A 67 -3.80 -8.41 -7.87
C SER A 67 -3.47 -9.31 -6.70
N LEU A 68 -2.64 -8.83 -5.77
CA LEU A 68 -2.36 -9.56 -4.52
C LEU A 68 -3.59 -9.61 -3.61
N TRP A 69 -4.53 -8.67 -3.78
CA TRP A 69 -5.82 -8.70 -3.10
C TRP A 69 -6.79 -9.66 -3.80
N ASN A 70 -7.26 -10.67 -3.09
CA ASN A 70 -8.31 -11.56 -3.57
C ASN A 70 -9.67 -11.03 -3.15
N GLU A 71 -10.47 -10.60 -4.13
CA GLU A 71 -11.77 -9.97 -3.85
C GLU A 71 -12.81 -10.96 -3.32
N GLU A 72 -12.76 -12.22 -3.72
CA GLU A 72 -13.67 -13.26 -3.24
C GLU A 72 -13.45 -13.54 -1.75
N ASP A 73 -12.20 -13.84 -1.39
CA ASP A 73 -11.83 -14.20 -0.02
C ASP A 73 -11.71 -12.97 0.90
N GLY A 74 -11.42 -11.79 0.37
CA GLY A 74 -11.18 -10.58 1.16
C GLY A 74 -9.89 -10.63 1.95
N PHE A 75 -8.83 -11.13 1.30
CA PHE A 75 -7.52 -11.32 1.90
C PHE A 75 -6.40 -11.11 0.88
N PHE A 76 -5.19 -10.78 1.33
CA PHE A 76 -4.02 -10.70 0.47
C PHE A 76 -3.33 -12.06 0.39
N TYR A 77 -2.95 -12.46 -0.82
CA TYR A 77 -2.20 -13.68 -1.09
C TYR A 77 -0.99 -13.39 -1.95
N ASP A 78 0.02 -14.23 -1.82
CA ASP A 78 1.08 -14.30 -2.79
C ASP A 78 0.56 -14.88 -4.10
N VAL A 79 1.18 -14.51 -5.22
CA VAL A 79 0.82 -15.00 -6.53
C VAL A 79 2.00 -15.69 -7.19
N LEU A 80 1.81 -16.93 -7.59
CA LEU A 80 2.78 -17.72 -8.34
C LEU A 80 2.55 -17.53 -9.83
N HIS A 81 3.55 -17.00 -10.52
CA HIS A 81 3.59 -16.95 -11.97
C HIS A 81 4.27 -18.20 -12.54
N VAL A 82 3.55 -18.98 -13.32
CA VAL A 82 4.07 -20.19 -13.97
C VAL A 82 4.14 -19.96 -15.47
N PRO A 83 5.32 -20.12 -16.10
CA PRO A 83 5.44 -19.96 -17.54
C PRO A 83 4.44 -20.84 -18.30
N ASN A 84 3.70 -20.22 -19.22
CA ASN A 84 2.67 -20.87 -20.06
C ASN A 84 1.43 -21.43 -19.30
N GLN A 85 1.33 -21.26 -17.99
CA GLN A 85 0.17 -21.70 -17.20
C GLN A 85 -0.58 -20.55 -16.54
N GLY A 86 0.01 -19.33 -16.56
CA GLY A 86 -0.60 -18.13 -15.99
C GLY A 86 -0.28 -17.95 -14.52
N GLU A 87 -1.19 -17.33 -13.80
CA GLU A 87 -1.03 -16.81 -12.45
C GLU A 87 -1.92 -17.58 -11.48
N ILE A 88 -1.34 -18.03 -10.38
CA ILE A 88 -2.01 -18.86 -9.38
C ILE A 88 -1.93 -18.16 -8.02
N PRO A 89 -3.06 -17.67 -7.48
CA PRO A 89 -3.10 -17.17 -6.11
C PRO A 89 -2.81 -18.30 -5.11
N MET A 90 -1.83 -18.09 -4.25
CA MET A 90 -1.48 -19.04 -3.19
C MET A 90 -2.38 -18.81 -1.99
N LYS A 91 -3.59 -19.40 -2.01
CA LYS A 91 -4.65 -19.15 -1.04
C LYS A 91 -4.37 -19.77 0.35
N THR A 92 -3.26 -19.38 0.96
CA THR A 92 -2.91 -19.73 2.34
C THR A 92 -3.09 -18.50 3.23
N ARG A 93 -4.12 -18.50 4.09
CA ARG A 93 -4.28 -17.43 5.08
C ARG A 93 -3.22 -17.56 6.16
N SER A 94 -2.35 -16.58 6.24
CA SER A 94 -1.26 -16.50 7.21
C SER A 94 -0.97 -15.05 7.56
N MET A 95 -0.05 -14.81 8.50
CA MET A 95 0.42 -13.47 8.85
C MET A 95 0.96 -12.70 7.64
N VAL A 96 1.48 -13.38 6.63
CA VAL A 96 1.98 -12.77 5.39
C VAL A 96 0.92 -11.87 4.74
N GLY A 97 -0.32 -12.36 4.64
CA GLY A 97 -1.42 -11.58 4.08
C GLY A 97 -1.97 -10.47 4.98
N LEU A 98 -1.51 -10.37 6.23
CA LEU A 98 -1.85 -9.27 7.16
C LEU A 98 -0.82 -8.14 7.14
N ILE A 99 0.38 -8.37 6.62
CA ILE A 99 1.46 -7.37 6.56
C ILE A 99 1.05 -6.07 5.81
N PRO A 100 0.18 -6.09 4.78
CA PRO A 100 -0.31 -4.85 4.16
C PRO A 100 -0.91 -3.82 5.11
N LEU A 101 -1.41 -4.25 6.28
CA LEU A 101 -1.93 -3.35 7.33
C LEU A 101 -0.85 -2.47 7.96
N TYR A 102 0.42 -2.84 7.87
CA TYR A 102 1.53 -2.06 8.45
C TYR A 102 1.93 -0.86 7.61
N ALA A 103 1.61 -0.86 6.31
CA ALA A 103 1.87 0.26 5.42
C ALA A 103 0.76 1.30 5.56
N VAL A 104 0.77 2.02 6.67
CA VAL A 104 -0.20 3.05 7.01
C VAL A 104 0.48 4.22 7.69
N ASP A 105 0.11 5.44 7.30
CA ASP A 105 0.55 6.69 7.92
C ASP A 105 -0.45 7.82 7.64
N THR A 106 -0.28 8.98 8.27
CA THR A 106 -1.11 10.15 8.09
C THR A 106 -0.30 11.38 7.67
N LEU A 107 -0.86 12.17 6.77
CA LEU A 107 -0.34 13.51 6.46
C LEU A 107 -1.14 14.55 7.24
N GLU A 108 -0.43 15.27 8.10
CA GLU A 108 -1.00 16.34 8.89
C GLU A 108 -1.20 17.59 8.02
N PRO A 109 -2.33 18.30 8.15
CA PRO A 109 -2.63 19.48 7.34
C PRO A 109 -1.63 20.63 7.59
N GLU A 110 -1.10 20.74 8.79
CA GLU A 110 -0.10 21.76 9.14
C GLU A 110 1.21 21.55 8.37
N LEU A 111 1.59 20.30 8.19
CA LEU A 111 2.76 19.94 7.41
C LEU A 111 2.58 20.35 5.93
N LEU A 112 1.40 20.06 5.36
CA LEU A 112 1.08 20.43 3.97
C LEU A 112 1.07 21.96 3.76
N LYS A 113 0.71 22.75 4.78
CA LYS A 113 0.80 24.23 4.74
C LYS A 113 2.25 24.71 4.72
N ARG A 114 3.13 24.04 5.46
CA ARG A 114 4.55 24.41 5.58
C ARG A 114 5.37 24.02 4.35
N LEU A 115 4.95 23.01 3.59
CA LEU A 115 5.66 22.42 2.46
C LEU A 115 4.88 22.63 1.15
N PRO A 116 4.90 23.84 0.59
CA PRO A 116 4.04 24.20 -0.54
C PRO A 116 4.44 23.48 -1.85
N ASN A 117 5.71 23.16 -2.06
CA ASN A 117 6.16 22.44 -3.24
C ASN A 117 5.72 20.99 -3.21
N PHE A 118 5.88 20.32 -2.06
CA PHE A 118 5.38 18.97 -1.83
C PHE A 118 3.85 18.92 -2.03
N LYS A 119 3.10 19.85 -1.41
CA LYS A 119 1.65 19.93 -1.56
C LYS A 119 1.24 20.12 -3.02
N ARG A 120 1.90 21.00 -3.76
CA ARG A 120 1.60 21.24 -5.18
C ARG A 120 1.81 19.98 -6.02
N ARG A 121 2.88 19.22 -5.78
CA ARG A 121 3.15 17.96 -6.47
C ARG A 121 2.13 16.88 -6.12
N LEU A 122 1.78 16.76 -4.86
CA LEU A 122 0.74 15.86 -4.37
C LEU A 122 -0.60 16.16 -5.06
N ASP A 123 -1.04 17.43 -5.04
CA ASP A 123 -2.29 17.85 -5.66
C ASP A 123 -2.26 17.63 -7.19
N TRP A 124 -1.14 17.90 -7.84
CA TRP A 124 -0.96 17.64 -9.28
C TRP A 124 -1.06 16.14 -9.60
N PHE A 125 -0.38 15.29 -8.84
CA PHE A 125 -0.40 13.84 -9.06
C PHE A 125 -1.81 13.29 -8.88
N ILE A 126 -2.49 13.69 -7.82
CA ILE A 126 -3.89 13.31 -7.55
C ILE A 126 -4.80 13.70 -8.74
N ALA A 127 -4.65 14.92 -9.25
CA ALA A 127 -5.46 15.41 -10.35
C ALA A 127 -5.17 14.74 -11.69
N ASN A 128 -3.89 14.39 -11.96
CA ASN A 128 -3.46 13.92 -13.27
C ASN A 128 -3.25 12.40 -13.35
N ARG A 129 -3.29 11.69 -12.22
CA ARG A 129 -3.10 10.25 -12.11
C ARG A 129 -4.21 9.56 -11.30
N PRO A 130 -5.49 9.78 -11.63
CA PRO A 130 -6.62 9.27 -10.83
C PRO A 130 -6.66 7.75 -10.72
N GLY A 131 -6.08 7.04 -11.69
CA GLY A 131 -5.97 5.57 -11.64
C GLY A 131 -5.16 5.08 -10.44
N TYR A 132 -4.06 5.76 -10.11
CA TYR A 132 -3.21 5.37 -8.99
C TYR A 132 -3.80 5.68 -7.61
N THR A 133 -4.71 6.63 -7.54
CA THR A 133 -5.21 7.16 -6.26
C THR A 133 -6.63 6.66 -5.93
N ARG A 134 -7.37 6.16 -6.91
CA ARG A 134 -8.78 5.77 -6.76
C ARG A 134 -9.01 4.65 -5.74
N ASN A 135 -8.04 3.76 -5.58
CA ASN A 135 -8.12 2.60 -4.68
C ASN A 135 -7.27 2.77 -3.41
N GLN A 136 -6.75 3.97 -3.17
CA GLN A 136 -6.05 4.29 -1.93
C GLN A 136 -7.01 4.89 -0.91
N ALA A 137 -6.88 4.42 0.32
CA ALA A 137 -7.73 4.89 1.40
C ALA A 137 -7.58 6.40 1.59
N CYS A 138 -8.68 7.10 1.47
CA CYS A 138 -8.94 8.42 2.03
C CYS A 138 -7.96 9.57 1.72
N MET A 139 -7.10 9.46 0.68
CA MET A 139 -6.26 10.59 0.26
C MET A 139 -7.08 11.81 -0.17
N PHE A 140 -8.30 11.57 -0.66
CA PHE A 140 -9.20 12.62 -1.15
C PHE A 140 -10.17 13.15 -0.10
N THR A 141 -10.52 12.30 0.88
CA THR A 141 -11.47 12.67 1.93
C THR A 141 -10.70 12.88 3.22
N PRO A 142 -10.55 14.13 3.69
CA PRO A 142 -9.92 14.37 4.98
C PRO A 142 -10.65 13.60 6.09
N GLY A 143 -9.88 13.00 6.97
CA GLY A 143 -10.38 12.39 8.19
C GLY A 143 -10.50 13.38 9.32
N MET A 144 -10.48 12.88 10.54
CA MET A 144 -10.54 13.71 11.74
C MET A 144 -9.37 14.71 11.78
N GLY A 145 -9.67 15.99 11.98
CA GLY A 145 -8.69 17.08 12.00
C GLY A 145 -8.05 17.38 10.63
N GLU A 146 -8.76 17.12 9.53
CA GLU A 146 -8.27 17.37 8.17
C GLU A 146 -7.08 16.47 7.74
N ARG A 147 -6.77 15.42 8.51
CA ARG A 147 -5.70 14.47 8.21
C ARG A 147 -6.00 13.67 6.97
N ARG A 148 -4.99 13.39 6.17
CA ARG A 148 -5.10 12.49 5.03
C ARG A 148 -4.43 11.15 5.34
N LEU A 149 -5.19 10.07 5.23
CA LEU A 149 -4.68 8.71 5.46
C LEU A 149 -3.98 8.20 4.21
N MET A 150 -2.77 7.71 4.39
CA MET A 150 -2.04 6.89 3.43
C MET A 150 -2.09 5.44 3.90
N SER A 151 -2.70 4.56 3.12
CA SER A 151 -2.79 3.13 3.45
C SER A 151 -2.97 2.31 2.17
N ILE A 152 -2.40 1.11 2.15
CA ILE A 152 -2.70 0.11 1.11
C ILE A 152 -4.12 -0.40 1.27
N VAL A 153 -4.59 -0.51 2.51
CA VAL A 153 -5.85 -1.13 2.88
C VAL A 153 -6.89 -0.06 3.16
N ASP A 154 -7.98 -0.06 2.40
CA ASP A 154 -9.15 0.78 2.66
C ASP A 154 -10.03 0.22 3.79
N GLY A 155 -11.07 0.98 4.17
CA GLY A 155 -11.95 0.60 5.29
C GLY A 155 -12.74 -0.69 5.07
N ASP A 156 -13.08 -1.02 3.82
CA ASP A 156 -13.83 -2.23 3.51
C ASP A 156 -12.92 -3.46 3.54
N LYS A 157 -11.72 -3.36 2.98
CA LYS A 157 -10.69 -4.38 3.09
C LYS A 157 -10.31 -4.63 4.54
N LEU A 158 -10.10 -3.56 5.33
CA LEU A 158 -9.80 -3.68 6.76
C LEU A 158 -10.88 -4.46 7.49
N ARG A 159 -12.17 -4.15 7.28
CA ARG A 159 -13.27 -4.89 7.93
C ARG A 159 -13.28 -6.37 7.54
N ARG A 160 -12.98 -6.69 6.29
CA ARG A 160 -12.92 -8.08 5.81
C ARG A 160 -11.74 -8.82 6.43
N MET A 161 -10.56 -8.21 6.50
CA MET A 161 -9.38 -8.79 7.14
C MET A 161 -9.58 -8.97 8.65
N LEU A 162 -10.19 -8.00 9.34
CA LEU A 162 -10.50 -8.09 10.76
C LEU A 162 -11.43 -9.26 11.11
N ARG A 163 -12.31 -9.68 10.21
CA ARG A 163 -13.14 -10.88 10.44
C ARG A 163 -12.29 -12.13 10.65
N TYR A 164 -11.24 -12.29 9.82
CA TYR A 164 -10.30 -13.40 10.00
C TYR A 164 -9.43 -13.24 11.24
N MET A 165 -8.93 -12.02 11.49
CA MET A 165 -8.07 -11.75 12.65
C MET A 165 -8.78 -11.98 13.98
N LEU A 166 -10.08 -11.78 14.04
CA LEU A 166 -10.93 -11.91 15.23
C LEU A 166 -11.70 -13.24 15.28
N ASP A 167 -11.47 -14.15 14.34
CA ASP A 167 -12.10 -15.46 14.31
C ASP A 167 -11.25 -16.47 15.10
N GLU A 168 -11.85 -17.08 16.12
CA GLU A 168 -11.20 -18.09 16.97
C GLU A 168 -10.80 -19.37 16.21
N ASN A 169 -11.39 -19.60 15.05
CA ASN A 169 -11.04 -20.73 14.19
C ASN A 169 -9.91 -20.41 13.19
N GLU A 170 -9.49 -19.15 13.10
CA GLU A 170 -8.47 -18.69 12.15
C GLU A 170 -7.25 -18.13 12.91
N PHE A 171 -7.24 -16.84 13.24
CA PHE A 171 -6.07 -16.17 13.83
C PHE A 171 -6.19 -15.90 15.33
N LEU A 172 -7.40 -15.75 15.86
CA LEU A 172 -7.60 -15.44 17.26
C LEU A 172 -7.54 -16.73 18.08
N SER A 173 -6.53 -16.83 18.96
CA SER A 173 -6.50 -17.92 19.91
C SER A 173 -7.53 -17.70 21.03
N PRO A 174 -8.25 -18.73 21.47
CA PRO A 174 -9.13 -18.66 22.63
C PRO A 174 -8.37 -18.56 23.97
N PHE A 175 -7.03 -18.59 23.97
CA PHE A 175 -6.14 -18.57 25.16
C PHE A 175 -5.24 -17.35 25.18
#